data_f0bc26dc96812fbbb8a2c6c1c98647f1
#
_entry.id   f0bc26dc96812fbbb8a2c6c1c98647f1
#
_cell.length_a   1.000
_cell.length_b   1.000
_cell.length_c   1.000
_cell.angle_alpha   90.00
_cell.angle_beta   90.00
_cell.angle_gamma   90.00
#
_symmetry.space_group_name_H-M   'P 1'
#
loop_
_entity.id
_entity.type
_entity.pdbx_description
1 polymer ?
#
loop_
_entity_poly.entity_id
_entity_poly.type
_entity_poly.pdbx_seq_one_letter_code
_entity_poly.pdbx_strand_id
1 'polypeptide(L)'
;MQLNKEQQAAVECVTGPSIILAGAGSGKTRVLIHKVLNLIAKKKVPSREVLMITFTNKAASEMKRRMGATQLGFVGTFHALSARMLRIDGDQIGIDKNFVIYDESDQLMLIKGIIKKIHTNFSPKYFLHRISAAKGELIQPDNYLKIFMDYSAEVVSQVYKEYQLKLRKNKALDFDDLL
;
A
#
# COMPACT_ATOMS: atom_id res chain seq x y z
N MET A 1 -21.97 18.41 -17.89
CA MET A 1 -21.00 18.07 -18.98
C MET A 1 -21.22 16.61 -19.37
N GLN A 2 -21.53 16.35 -20.62
CA GLN A 2 -21.74 15.00 -21.16
C GLN A 2 -20.40 14.28 -21.31
N LEU A 3 -20.41 12.93 -21.22
CA LEU A 3 -19.24 12.08 -21.57
C LEU A 3 -19.13 12.03 -23.10
N ASN A 4 -17.90 11.97 -23.61
CA ASN A 4 -17.68 11.68 -25.04
C ASN A 4 -17.89 10.17 -25.32
N LYS A 5 -17.84 9.76 -26.60
CA LYS A 5 -18.09 8.37 -27.02
C LYS A 5 -17.15 7.37 -26.37
N GLU A 6 -15.87 7.67 -26.31
CA GLU A 6 -14.83 6.81 -25.72
C GLU A 6 -15.02 6.68 -24.20
N GLN A 7 -15.31 7.80 -23.54
CA GLN A 7 -15.61 7.81 -22.10
C GLN A 7 -16.89 7.01 -21.80
N GLN A 8 -17.92 7.15 -22.63
CA GLN A 8 -19.15 6.38 -22.47
C GLN A 8 -18.92 4.89 -22.64
N ALA A 9 -18.17 4.48 -23.67
CA ALA A 9 -17.79 3.08 -23.88
C ALA A 9 -17.02 2.51 -22.68
N ALA A 10 -16.09 3.29 -22.11
CA ALA A 10 -15.34 2.88 -20.92
C ALA A 10 -16.23 2.72 -19.67
N VAL A 11 -17.26 3.56 -19.51
CA VAL A 11 -18.25 3.47 -18.43
C VAL A 11 -19.14 2.24 -18.59
N GLU A 12 -19.51 1.89 -19.81
CA GLU A 12 -20.40 0.77 -20.12
C GLU A 12 -19.70 -0.61 -20.12
N CYS A 13 -18.37 -0.64 -20.26
CA CYS A 13 -17.56 -1.83 -20.15
C CYS A 13 -17.49 -2.30 -18.67
N VAL A 14 -18.42 -3.15 -18.24
CA VAL A 14 -18.56 -3.55 -16.81
C VAL A 14 -18.33 -5.04 -16.58
N THR A 15 -18.04 -5.83 -17.60
CA THR A 15 -17.76 -7.26 -17.51
C THR A 15 -16.27 -7.53 -17.67
N GLY A 16 -15.70 -8.30 -16.73
CA GLY A 16 -14.29 -8.70 -16.75
C GLY A 16 -13.29 -7.56 -16.45
N PRO A 17 -12.00 -7.90 -16.43
CA PRO A 17 -10.91 -6.92 -16.25
C PRO A 17 -10.86 -5.96 -17.44
N SER A 18 -10.66 -4.67 -17.17
CA SER A 18 -10.50 -3.66 -18.22
C SER A 18 -9.44 -2.64 -17.85
N ILE A 19 -8.63 -2.23 -18.84
CA ILE A 19 -7.64 -1.16 -18.72
C ILE A 19 -8.10 0.03 -19.56
N ILE A 20 -8.11 1.22 -18.97
CA ILE A 20 -8.44 2.46 -19.66
C ILE A 20 -7.17 3.29 -19.78
N LEU A 21 -6.63 3.40 -21.00
CA LEU A 21 -5.47 4.23 -21.29
C LEU A 21 -5.94 5.65 -21.61
N ALA A 22 -5.44 6.62 -20.86
CA ALA A 22 -5.90 8.00 -20.99
C ALA A 22 -4.83 9.00 -20.56
N GLY A 23 -4.60 10.03 -21.38
CA GLY A 23 -3.64 11.10 -21.11
C GLY A 23 -4.01 11.99 -19.92
N ALA A 24 -3.10 12.88 -19.54
CA ALA A 24 -3.38 13.89 -18.52
C ALA A 24 -4.55 14.79 -18.98
N GLY A 25 -5.45 15.17 -18.06
CA GLY A 25 -6.60 16.02 -18.37
C GLY A 25 -7.77 15.34 -19.13
N SER A 26 -7.64 14.10 -19.58
CA SER A 26 -8.67 13.36 -20.36
C SER A 26 -9.92 12.99 -19.57
N GLY A 27 -9.96 13.27 -18.26
CA GLY A 27 -11.13 12.96 -17.43
C GLY A 27 -11.15 11.56 -16.82
N LYS A 28 -9.99 10.89 -16.64
CA LYS A 28 -9.88 9.55 -16.03
C LYS A 28 -10.71 9.36 -14.75
N THR A 29 -10.53 10.24 -13.79
CA THR A 29 -11.30 10.19 -12.52
C THR A 29 -12.80 10.34 -12.75
N ARG A 30 -13.20 11.16 -13.73
CA ARG A 30 -14.61 11.33 -14.11
C ARG A 30 -15.19 10.03 -14.67
N VAL A 31 -14.48 9.36 -15.57
CA VAL A 31 -14.89 8.06 -16.12
C VAL A 31 -15.05 7.03 -14.99
N LEU A 32 -14.10 6.95 -14.05
CA LEU A 32 -14.19 6.05 -12.90
C LEU A 32 -15.43 6.29 -12.05
N ILE A 33 -15.74 7.56 -11.72
CA ILE A 33 -16.94 7.92 -10.96
C ILE A 33 -18.21 7.48 -11.71
N HIS A 34 -18.32 7.82 -13.00
CA HIS A 34 -19.48 7.43 -13.81
C HIS A 34 -19.59 5.90 -13.95
N LYS A 35 -18.47 5.17 -14.07
CA LYS A 35 -18.45 3.70 -14.11
C LYS A 35 -19.00 3.11 -12.80
N VAL A 36 -18.58 3.61 -11.66
CA VAL A 36 -19.08 3.16 -10.35
C VAL A 36 -20.58 3.46 -10.21
N LEU A 37 -21.03 4.66 -10.56
CA LEU A 37 -22.44 5.00 -10.53
C LEU A 37 -23.27 4.12 -11.48
N ASN A 38 -22.73 3.78 -12.66
CA ASN A 38 -23.37 2.87 -13.61
C ASN A 38 -23.46 1.44 -13.04
N LEU A 39 -22.40 0.94 -12.38
CA LEU A 39 -22.42 -0.37 -11.71
C LEU A 39 -23.50 -0.44 -10.63
N ILE A 40 -23.62 0.59 -9.81
CA ILE A 40 -24.61 0.62 -8.73
C ILE A 40 -26.04 0.79 -9.30
N ALA A 41 -26.26 1.79 -10.14
CA ALA A 41 -27.60 2.16 -10.60
C ALA A 41 -28.17 1.18 -11.62
N LYS A 42 -27.39 0.81 -12.66
CA LYS A 42 -27.86 -0.03 -13.78
C LYS A 42 -27.57 -1.51 -13.57
N LYS A 43 -26.41 -1.87 -13.01
CA LYS A 43 -26.02 -3.27 -12.84
C LYS A 43 -26.39 -3.83 -11.47
N LYS A 44 -26.97 -3.00 -10.60
CA LYS A 44 -27.45 -3.39 -9.26
C LYS A 44 -26.38 -3.99 -8.35
N VAL A 45 -25.11 -3.62 -8.57
CA VAL A 45 -24.02 -3.99 -7.67
C VAL A 45 -24.23 -3.25 -6.34
N PRO A 46 -24.26 -3.95 -5.20
CA PRO A 46 -24.37 -3.29 -3.90
C PRO A 46 -23.20 -2.33 -3.70
N SER A 47 -23.47 -1.10 -3.32
CA SER A 47 -22.42 -0.08 -3.16
C SER A 47 -21.33 -0.49 -2.18
N ARG A 48 -21.68 -1.26 -1.13
CA ARG A 48 -20.74 -1.80 -0.14
C ARG A 48 -19.74 -2.81 -0.70
N GLU A 49 -19.99 -3.39 -1.87
CA GLU A 49 -19.11 -4.34 -2.55
C GLU A 49 -18.17 -3.65 -3.54
N VAL A 50 -18.28 -2.33 -3.69
CA VAL A 50 -17.42 -1.55 -4.58
C VAL A 50 -16.23 -0.99 -3.82
N LEU A 51 -15.02 -1.27 -4.33
CA LEU A 51 -13.77 -0.70 -3.85
C LEU A 51 -13.23 0.30 -4.87
N MET A 52 -12.87 1.50 -4.40
CA MET A 52 -12.16 2.51 -5.19
C MET A 52 -10.78 2.76 -4.57
N ILE A 53 -9.73 2.44 -5.30
CA ILE A 53 -8.36 2.52 -4.79
C ILE A 53 -7.56 3.51 -5.64
N THR A 54 -6.69 4.28 -4.97
CA THR A 54 -5.79 5.25 -5.62
C THR A 54 -4.47 5.34 -4.87
N PHE A 55 -3.47 6.02 -5.45
CA PHE A 55 -2.15 6.16 -4.82
C PHE A 55 -2.09 7.25 -3.75
N THR A 56 -2.92 8.30 -3.83
CA THR A 56 -2.80 9.45 -2.92
C THR A 56 -4.06 9.70 -2.11
N ASN A 57 -3.88 10.15 -0.87
CA ASN A 57 -4.99 10.58 0.00
C ASN A 57 -5.79 11.74 -0.61
N LYS A 58 -5.12 12.65 -1.34
CA LYS A 58 -5.77 13.74 -2.05
C LYS A 58 -6.74 13.20 -3.12
N ALA A 59 -6.31 12.24 -3.92
CA ALA A 59 -7.18 11.61 -4.93
C ALA A 59 -8.32 10.82 -4.28
N ALA A 60 -8.05 10.09 -3.19
CA ALA A 60 -9.09 9.39 -2.45
C ALA A 60 -10.16 10.34 -1.88
N SER A 61 -9.74 11.47 -1.30
CA SER A 61 -10.65 12.51 -0.79
C SER A 61 -11.48 13.13 -1.91
N GLU A 62 -10.89 13.39 -3.07
CA GLU A 62 -11.59 13.90 -4.24
C GLU A 62 -12.63 12.89 -4.77
N MET A 63 -12.28 11.60 -4.82
CA MET A 63 -13.22 10.54 -5.19
C MET A 63 -14.39 10.48 -4.21
N LYS A 64 -14.15 10.49 -2.90
CA LYS A 64 -15.21 10.54 -1.87
C LYS A 64 -16.12 11.73 -2.06
N ARG A 65 -15.55 12.92 -2.25
CA ARG A 65 -16.32 14.14 -2.49
C ARG A 65 -17.22 14.03 -3.72
N ARG A 66 -16.72 13.47 -4.82
CA ARG A 66 -17.49 13.29 -6.07
C ARG A 66 -18.54 12.20 -5.98
N MET A 67 -18.35 11.19 -5.15
CA MET A 67 -19.37 10.16 -4.88
C MET A 67 -20.52 10.67 -4.01
N GLY A 68 -20.33 11.81 -3.31
CA GLY A 68 -21.36 12.42 -2.47
C GLY A 68 -21.84 11.51 -1.35
N ALA A 69 -23.14 11.35 -1.21
CA ALA A 69 -23.75 10.52 -0.16
C ALA A 69 -23.67 9.00 -0.42
N THR A 70 -23.13 8.56 -1.58
CA THR A 70 -23.03 7.13 -1.89
C THR A 70 -21.97 6.47 -1.02
N GLN A 71 -22.40 5.62 -0.08
CA GLN A 71 -21.49 4.85 0.76
C GLN A 71 -20.97 3.64 -0.01
N LEU A 72 -19.67 3.65 -0.29
CA LEU A 72 -18.96 2.52 -0.90
C LEU A 72 -18.34 1.63 0.16
N GLY A 73 -18.01 0.37 -0.21
CA GLY A 73 -17.32 -0.56 0.66
C GLY A 73 -15.96 -0.02 1.12
N PHE A 74 -15.23 0.60 0.19
CA PHE A 74 -14.00 1.30 0.50
C PHE A 74 -13.64 2.36 -0.57
N VAL A 75 -13.11 3.49 -0.11
CA VAL A 75 -12.44 4.48 -0.97
C VAL A 75 -11.19 4.96 -0.25
N GLY A 76 -10.02 4.69 -0.80
CA GLY A 76 -8.76 5.03 -0.14
C GLY A 76 -7.53 4.69 -0.97
N THR A 77 -6.37 4.70 -0.31
CA THR A 77 -5.10 4.23 -0.89
C THR A 77 -4.92 2.73 -0.69
N PHE A 78 -3.98 2.11 -1.43
CA PHE A 78 -3.59 0.71 -1.20
C PHE A 78 -3.19 0.48 0.25
N HIS A 79 -2.27 1.28 0.80
CA HIS A 79 -1.86 1.17 2.20
C HIS A 79 -3.02 1.27 3.20
N ALA A 80 -3.97 2.18 2.97
CA ALA A 80 -5.13 2.31 3.85
C ALA A 80 -6.06 1.08 3.76
N LEU A 81 -6.21 0.47 2.58
CA LEU A 81 -6.95 -0.77 2.42
C LEU A 81 -6.23 -1.92 3.13
N SER A 82 -4.93 -2.08 2.90
CA SER A 82 -4.13 -3.14 3.52
C SER A 82 -4.11 -3.02 5.05
N ALA A 83 -3.92 -1.82 5.58
CA ALA A 83 -4.02 -1.59 7.03
C ALA A 83 -5.41 -1.95 7.59
N ARG A 84 -6.50 -1.66 6.86
CA ARG A 84 -7.85 -2.08 7.25
C ARG A 84 -8.00 -3.60 7.24
N MET A 85 -7.51 -4.28 6.21
CA MET A 85 -7.55 -5.75 6.12
C MET A 85 -6.76 -6.40 7.26
N LEU A 86 -5.54 -5.92 7.54
CA LEU A 86 -4.70 -6.42 8.62
C LEU A 86 -5.32 -6.18 10.00
N ARG A 87 -6.08 -5.10 10.20
CA ARG A 87 -6.82 -4.89 11.47
C ARG A 87 -8.04 -5.80 11.64
N ILE A 88 -8.57 -6.33 10.56
CA ILE A 88 -9.71 -7.28 10.61
C ILE A 88 -9.18 -8.71 10.77
N ASP A 89 -8.26 -9.13 9.92
CA ASP A 89 -7.86 -10.53 9.75
C ASP A 89 -6.39 -10.80 10.13
N GLY A 90 -5.62 -9.78 10.52
CA GLY A 90 -4.18 -9.89 10.77
C GLY A 90 -3.79 -10.91 11.86
N ASP A 91 -4.67 -11.18 12.82
CA ASP A 91 -4.46 -12.20 13.86
C ASP A 91 -4.29 -13.61 13.28
N GLN A 92 -4.90 -13.91 12.13
CA GLN A 92 -4.75 -15.19 11.43
C GLN A 92 -3.30 -15.42 10.91
N ILE A 93 -2.55 -14.35 10.75
CA ILE A 93 -1.14 -14.38 10.30
C ILE A 93 -0.16 -13.85 11.37
N GLY A 94 -0.62 -13.75 12.63
CA GLY A 94 0.21 -13.35 13.76
C GLY A 94 0.47 -11.83 13.87
N ILE A 95 -0.33 -10.99 13.21
CA ILE A 95 -0.27 -9.54 13.34
C ILE A 95 -1.30 -9.07 14.36
N ASP A 96 -0.85 -8.30 15.37
CA ASP A 96 -1.76 -7.71 16.36
C ASP A 96 -2.65 -6.66 15.71
N LYS A 97 -3.97 -6.74 15.92
CA LYS A 97 -4.95 -5.80 15.33
C LYS A 97 -4.73 -4.34 15.73
N ASN A 98 -4.08 -4.11 16.87
CA ASN A 98 -3.76 -2.78 17.38
C ASN A 98 -2.34 -2.35 16.98
N PHE A 99 -1.78 -2.89 15.90
CA PHE A 99 -0.46 -2.51 15.44
C PHE A 99 -0.36 -1.00 15.18
N VAL A 100 0.83 -0.46 15.44
CA VAL A 100 1.19 0.91 15.04
C VAL A 100 1.94 0.89 13.72
N ILE A 101 1.80 1.96 12.93
CA ILE A 101 2.52 2.10 11.67
C ILE A 101 3.69 3.04 11.92
N TYR A 102 4.92 2.54 11.70
CA TYR A 102 6.14 3.34 11.80
C TYR A 102 6.36 4.15 10.53
N ASP A 103 6.52 5.45 10.69
CA ASP A 103 6.95 6.33 9.61
C ASP A 103 8.47 6.25 9.39
N GLU A 104 9.02 6.99 8.42
CA GLU A 104 10.45 7.00 8.12
C GLU A 104 11.29 7.42 9.34
N SER A 105 10.80 8.35 10.16
CA SER A 105 11.53 8.81 11.35
C SER A 105 11.61 7.74 12.41
N ASP A 106 10.53 7.00 12.65
CA ASP A 106 10.47 5.87 13.58
C ASP A 106 11.39 4.74 13.13
N GLN A 107 11.34 4.40 11.83
CA GLN A 107 12.19 3.38 11.22
C GLN A 107 13.68 3.73 11.36
N LEU A 108 14.05 4.97 11.05
CA LEU A 108 15.43 5.45 11.21
C LEU A 108 15.89 5.44 12.67
N MET A 109 15.02 5.78 13.62
CA MET A 109 15.33 5.73 15.05
C MET A 109 15.57 4.28 15.50
N LEU A 110 14.73 3.35 15.04
CA LEU A 110 14.86 1.93 15.34
C LEU A 110 16.19 1.37 14.78
N ILE A 111 16.51 1.67 13.52
CA ILE A 111 17.75 1.25 12.87
C ILE A 111 18.97 1.86 13.57
N LYS A 112 18.95 3.15 13.93
CA LYS A 112 20.02 3.78 14.73
C LYS A 112 20.30 3.01 16.03
N GLY A 113 19.26 2.56 16.73
CA GLY A 113 19.39 1.77 17.94
C GLY A 113 20.00 0.37 17.70
N ILE A 114 19.81 -0.20 16.52
CA ILE A 114 20.37 -1.50 16.11
C ILE A 114 21.86 -1.35 15.76
N ILE A 115 22.19 -0.42 14.86
CA ILE A 115 23.54 -0.27 14.33
C ILE A 115 24.58 0.17 15.40
N LYS A 116 24.15 0.86 16.47
CA LYS A 116 25.01 1.17 17.60
C LYS A 116 25.67 -0.07 18.24
N LYS A 117 25.02 -1.23 18.11
CA LYS A 117 25.50 -2.50 18.66
C LYS A 117 26.35 -3.31 17.67
N ILE A 118 26.27 -2.99 16.37
CA ILE A 118 26.87 -3.77 15.29
C ILE A 118 28.21 -3.17 14.82
N HIS A 119 28.54 -1.94 15.26
CA HIS A 119 29.80 -1.25 14.89
C HIS A 119 30.01 -1.16 13.37
N THR A 120 29.06 -0.63 12.64
CA THR A 120 29.13 -0.44 11.19
C THR A 120 29.34 1.03 10.80
N ASN A 121 30.03 1.26 9.68
CA ASN A 121 30.24 2.60 9.11
C ASN A 121 29.10 3.05 8.19
N PHE A 122 28.11 2.20 7.90
CA PHE A 122 26.98 2.54 7.05
C PHE A 122 25.96 3.41 7.80
N SER A 123 25.34 4.36 7.08
CA SER A 123 24.31 5.24 7.65
C SER A 123 23.00 4.48 7.89
N PRO A 124 22.17 4.93 8.84
CA PRO A 124 20.82 4.36 9.04
C PRO A 124 19.96 4.38 7.77
N LYS A 125 20.07 5.43 6.95
CA LYS A 125 19.36 5.53 5.67
C LYS A 125 19.78 4.46 4.67
N TYR A 126 21.05 4.08 4.67
CA TYR A 126 21.53 3.00 3.83
C TYR A 126 20.78 1.69 4.13
N PHE A 127 20.70 1.32 5.41
CA PHE A 127 19.96 0.11 5.81
C PHE A 127 18.47 0.21 5.51
N LEU A 128 17.86 1.36 5.77
CA LEU A 128 16.45 1.59 5.45
C LEU A 128 16.16 1.32 3.96
N HIS A 129 16.96 1.90 3.07
CA HIS A 129 16.80 1.68 1.62
C HIS A 129 16.98 0.21 1.21
N ARG A 130 17.98 -0.47 1.80
CA ARG A 130 18.24 -1.88 1.49
C ARG A 130 17.12 -2.79 1.99
N ILE A 131 16.59 -2.53 3.17
CA ILE A 131 15.47 -3.27 3.75
C ILE A 131 14.18 -3.03 2.96
N SER A 132 13.86 -1.77 2.65
CA SER A 132 12.68 -1.42 1.85
C SER A 132 12.72 -2.06 0.46
N ALA A 133 13.88 -2.03 -0.23
CA ALA A 133 14.06 -2.72 -1.51
C ALA A 133 13.81 -4.24 -1.39
N ALA A 134 14.35 -4.87 -0.35
CA ALA A 134 14.14 -6.30 -0.12
C ALA A 134 12.66 -6.63 0.15
N LYS A 135 11.97 -5.82 0.98
CA LYS A 135 10.54 -5.99 1.24
C LYS A 135 9.70 -5.81 -0.01
N GLY A 136 10.01 -4.80 -0.84
CA GLY A 136 9.33 -4.57 -2.12
C GLY A 136 9.42 -5.74 -3.09
N GLU A 137 10.46 -6.57 -2.96
CA GLU A 137 10.63 -7.82 -3.70
C GLU A 137 10.20 -9.08 -2.91
N LEU A 138 9.50 -8.90 -1.79
CA LEU A 138 9.04 -9.97 -0.89
C LEU A 138 10.17 -10.86 -0.34
N ILE A 139 11.39 -10.31 -0.24
CA ILE A 139 12.56 -11.03 0.28
C ILE A 139 12.57 -10.92 1.81
N GLN A 140 12.35 -12.03 2.48
CA GLN A 140 12.40 -12.13 3.93
C GLN A 140 13.83 -12.05 4.46
N PRO A 141 14.06 -11.62 5.72
CA PRO A 141 15.40 -11.50 6.31
C PRO A 141 16.26 -12.77 6.19
N ASP A 142 15.66 -13.96 6.31
CA ASP A 142 16.36 -15.24 6.24
C ASP A 142 16.81 -15.63 4.82
N ASN A 143 16.21 -15.02 3.81
CA ASN A 143 16.54 -15.24 2.41
C ASN A 143 17.45 -14.15 1.84
N TYR A 144 17.74 -13.10 2.61
CA TYR A 144 18.51 -11.95 2.12
C TYR A 144 19.85 -12.34 1.54
N LEU A 145 20.65 -13.14 2.27
CA LEU A 145 21.97 -13.60 1.84
C LEU A 145 21.98 -14.60 0.69
N LYS A 146 20.83 -15.19 0.36
CA LYS A 146 20.71 -16.08 -0.81
C LYS A 146 20.61 -15.29 -2.13
N ILE A 147 20.21 -14.03 -2.04
CA ILE A 147 19.90 -13.18 -3.20
C ILE A 147 20.97 -12.08 -3.35
N PHE A 148 21.38 -11.47 -2.24
CA PHE A 148 22.36 -10.39 -2.24
C PHE A 148 23.72 -10.91 -1.74
N MET A 149 24.76 -10.73 -2.58
CA MET A 149 26.12 -11.21 -2.31
C MET A 149 27.17 -10.09 -2.35
N ASP A 150 26.71 -8.83 -2.17
CA ASP A 150 27.62 -7.70 -2.12
C ASP A 150 28.35 -7.60 -0.75
N TYR A 151 29.40 -6.77 -0.68
CA TYR A 151 30.24 -6.61 0.51
C TYR A 151 29.49 -6.17 1.78
N SER A 152 28.29 -5.66 1.65
CA SER A 152 27.45 -5.22 2.77
C SER A 152 26.35 -6.23 3.14
N ALA A 153 26.16 -7.28 2.35
CA ALA A 153 25.02 -8.17 2.47
C ALA A 153 24.89 -8.81 3.85
N GLU A 154 26.00 -9.21 4.46
CA GLU A 154 26.00 -9.83 5.80
C GLU A 154 25.51 -8.87 6.87
N VAL A 155 26.04 -7.64 6.90
CA VAL A 155 25.65 -6.64 7.89
C VAL A 155 24.21 -6.16 7.65
N VAL A 156 23.77 -6.04 6.39
CA VAL A 156 22.38 -5.70 6.07
C VAL A 156 21.45 -6.82 6.52
N SER A 157 21.77 -8.08 6.27
CA SER A 157 20.97 -9.22 6.72
C SER A 157 20.82 -9.23 8.25
N GLN A 158 21.89 -8.98 8.97
CA GLN A 158 21.87 -8.91 10.43
C GLN A 158 20.96 -7.75 10.92
N VAL A 159 21.14 -6.56 10.36
CA VAL A 159 20.29 -5.40 10.71
C VAL A 159 18.84 -5.65 10.35
N TYR A 160 18.54 -6.26 9.21
CA TYR A 160 17.19 -6.56 8.77
C TYR A 160 16.49 -7.56 9.71
N LYS A 161 17.18 -8.63 10.13
CA LYS A 161 16.67 -9.59 11.13
C LYS A 161 16.31 -8.89 12.44
N GLU A 162 17.22 -8.11 12.99
CA GLU A 162 16.99 -7.36 14.23
C GLU A 162 15.86 -6.32 14.08
N TYR A 163 15.79 -5.68 12.93
CA TYR A 163 14.74 -4.71 12.61
C TYR A 163 13.36 -5.36 12.65
N GLN A 164 13.15 -6.47 11.95
CA GLN A 164 11.88 -7.19 11.95
C GLN A 164 11.51 -7.75 13.33
N LEU A 165 12.47 -8.27 14.08
CA LEU A 165 12.24 -8.73 15.46
C LEU A 165 11.77 -7.58 16.36
N LYS A 166 12.35 -6.39 16.22
CA LYS A 166 11.96 -5.22 17.01
C LYS A 166 10.59 -4.68 16.59
N LEU A 167 10.26 -4.63 15.30
CA LEU A 167 8.94 -4.28 14.83
C LEU A 167 7.89 -5.21 15.45
N ARG A 168 8.09 -6.53 15.36
CA ARG A 168 7.19 -7.52 15.98
C ARG A 168 7.05 -7.33 17.49
N LYS A 169 8.16 -7.11 18.20
CA LYS A 169 8.14 -6.87 19.66
C LYS A 169 7.35 -5.61 20.01
N ASN A 170 7.45 -4.58 19.19
CA ASN A 170 6.75 -3.31 19.40
C ASN A 170 5.30 -3.34 18.87
N LYS A 171 4.83 -4.48 18.33
CA LYS A 171 3.55 -4.59 17.62
C LYS A 171 3.41 -3.52 16.54
N ALA A 172 4.48 -3.32 15.79
CA ALA A 172 4.58 -2.29 14.75
C ALA A 172 4.78 -2.94 13.37
N LEU A 173 4.28 -2.26 12.36
CA LEU A 173 4.54 -2.52 10.94
C LEU A 173 5.10 -1.22 10.33
N ASP A 174 5.98 -1.33 9.36
CA ASP A 174 6.30 -0.20 8.51
C ASP A 174 5.39 -0.15 7.27
N PHE A 175 5.58 0.84 6.39
CA PHE A 175 4.75 0.97 5.20
C PHE A 175 4.93 -0.20 4.22
N ASP A 176 6.13 -0.76 4.12
CA ASP A 176 6.41 -1.90 3.24
C ASP A 176 5.74 -3.18 3.77
N ASP A 177 5.61 -3.35 5.09
CA ASP A 177 4.92 -4.48 5.71
C ASP A 177 3.40 -4.48 5.48
N LEU A 178 2.82 -3.35 5.06
CA LEU A 178 1.38 -3.25 4.80
C LEU A 178 0.96 -3.85 3.46
N LEU A 179 1.87 -3.96 2.49
CA LEU A 179 1.61 -4.43 1.13
C LEU A 179 2.03 -5.87 0.91
#